data_a4e4801effc89fd4372b1c93d5af6bfc
#
_entry.id   a4e4801effc89fd4372b1c93d5af6bfc
#
_cell.length_a   1.000
_cell.length_b   1.000
_cell.length_c   1.000
_cell.angle_alpha   90.00
_cell.angle_beta   90.00
_cell.angle_gamma   90.00
#
_symmetry.space_group_name_H-M   'P 1'
#
loop_
_entity.id
_entity.type
_entity.pdbx_description
1 polymer ?
#
loop_
_entity_poly.entity_id
_entity_poly.type
_entity_poly.pdbx_seq_one_letter_code
_entity_poly.pdbx_strand_id
1 'polypeptide(L)'
;MSDIHKHSTEEELTEEEFIELVLAEQQKALAEERARHLSGKKTKKQKPMIKWMMWVMAFVLFFNTFALIFQIYSIPAIEFIKVSSQLSQQEDIQTYKKAIVEVSTGSSKGTGFAISPDGLIVTNAHVIEDALTLSVVFPEQGLMEAQLLQSFPEVDLALLQVKASNLPSLTLANSPSYQKDESVYFIGNPLSFTGIANKGTLLKETYLENWQEPVMMMQAPVYKGNSGSPVLNSDGEVIGIIFATMKKEPYGRVGLFVPVHVLEVYFQQYKQNLKNPSLESKEASPLLFHTI
;
A
#
# COMPACT_ATOMS: atom_id res chain seq x y z
N MET A 1 -31.95 59.85 62.91
CA MET A 1 -30.68 60.03 63.59
C MET A 1 -29.66 59.24 62.81
N SER A 2 -29.06 59.92 62.10
CA SER A 2 -27.79 60.57 61.72
C SER A 2 -26.90 59.65 60.90
N ASP A 3 -26.89 60.05 59.72
CA ASP A 3 -25.80 60.10 58.70
C ASP A 3 -24.39 59.77 59.18
N ILE A 4 -23.67 58.98 58.45
CA ILE A 4 -22.25 59.30 58.06
C ILE A 4 -22.01 58.72 56.64
N HIS A 5 -22.09 59.61 55.63
CA HIS A 5 -21.44 59.46 54.35
C HIS A 5 -19.94 59.53 54.61
N LYS A 6 -19.19 58.53 54.13
CA LYS A 6 -17.74 58.62 53.97
C LYS A 6 -17.43 58.70 52.49
N HIS A 7 -17.23 59.94 52.07
CA HIS A 7 -16.70 60.32 50.77
C HIS A 7 -15.27 59.82 50.68
N SER A 8 -14.99 58.85 49.83
CA SER A 8 -13.60 58.56 49.39
C SER A 8 -13.35 59.42 48.17
N THR A 9 -12.58 60.46 48.34
CA THR A 9 -11.96 61.21 47.24
C THR A 9 -10.92 60.32 46.59
N GLU A 10 -11.22 59.79 45.42
CA GLU A 10 -10.19 59.29 44.49
C GLU A 10 -9.49 60.51 43.97
N GLU A 11 -8.27 60.77 44.43
CA GLU A 11 -7.35 61.72 43.78
C GLU A 11 -6.96 61.11 42.44
N GLU A 12 -7.55 61.59 41.33
CA GLU A 12 -7.06 61.29 39.97
C GLU A 12 -5.65 61.87 39.85
N LEU A 13 -4.65 61.01 39.81
CA LEU A 13 -3.27 61.33 39.46
C LEU A 13 -3.23 62.12 38.14
N THR A 14 -2.55 63.27 38.14
CA THR A 14 -2.34 64.01 36.91
C THR A 14 -1.46 63.18 35.96
N GLU A 15 -1.57 63.43 34.63
CA GLU A 15 -0.75 62.71 33.63
C GLU A 15 0.77 62.83 33.92
N GLU A 16 1.21 63.99 34.47
CA GLU A 16 2.59 64.23 34.88
C GLU A 16 3.02 63.35 36.07
N GLU A 17 2.19 63.20 37.08
CA GLU A 17 2.44 62.33 38.25
C GLU A 17 2.45 60.85 37.86
N PHE A 18 1.58 60.45 36.92
CA PHE A 18 1.57 59.10 36.40
C PHE A 18 2.84 58.78 35.63
N ILE A 19 3.31 59.69 34.76
CA ILE A 19 4.57 59.54 34.00
C ILE A 19 5.78 59.48 34.97
N GLU A 20 5.82 60.32 36.03
CA GLU A 20 6.90 60.25 37.01
C GLU A 20 6.90 58.91 37.76
N LEU A 21 5.70 58.41 38.15
CA LEU A 21 5.57 57.12 38.83
C LEU A 21 6.06 55.95 37.94
N VAL A 22 5.68 55.94 36.66
CA VAL A 22 6.13 54.93 35.68
C VAL A 22 7.65 55.00 35.45
N LEU A 23 8.23 56.20 35.32
CA LEU A 23 9.67 56.37 35.18
C LEU A 23 10.43 55.94 36.43
N ALA A 24 9.93 56.24 37.63
CA ALA A 24 10.54 55.81 38.87
C ALA A 24 10.52 54.28 39.04
N GLU A 25 9.40 53.60 38.65
CA GLU A 25 9.30 52.15 38.69
C GLU A 25 10.18 51.47 37.64
N GLN A 26 10.30 52.07 36.43
CA GLN A 26 11.24 51.61 35.41
C GLN A 26 12.68 51.72 35.87
N GLN A 27 13.08 52.85 36.47
CA GLN A 27 14.43 53.04 37.02
C GLN A 27 14.73 52.03 38.13
N LYS A 28 13.77 51.74 38.98
CA LYS A 28 13.91 50.74 40.04
C LYS A 28 14.05 49.32 39.47
N ALA A 29 13.26 48.97 38.49
CA ALA A 29 13.35 47.67 37.80
C ALA A 29 14.73 47.50 37.11
N LEU A 30 15.21 48.53 36.42
CA LEU A 30 16.54 48.53 35.80
C LEU A 30 17.68 48.47 36.82
N ALA A 31 17.52 49.14 37.98
CA ALA A 31 18.51 49.09 39.07
C ALA A 31 18.53 47.67 39.70
N GLU A 32 17.36 47.04 39.91
CA GLU A 32 17.29 45.68 40.38
C GLU A 32 17.89 44.67 39.41
N GLU A 33 17.66 44.83 38.12
CA GLU A 33 18.23 43.98 37.08
C GLU A 33 19.76 44.13 37.01
N ARG A 34 20.29 45.36 37.07
CA ARG A 34 21.73 45.60 37.20
C ARG A 34 22.31 44.99 38.47
N ALA A 35 21.62 45.15 39.62
CA ALA A 35 22.02 44.53 40.88
C ALA A 35 22.03 42.99 40.82
N ARG A 36 21.08 42.39 40.12
CA ARG A 36 21.05 40.95 39.86
C ARG A 36 22.23 40.52 38.99
N HIS A 37 22.54 41.27 37.94
CA HIS A 37 23.70 40.97 37.08
C HIS A 37 25.03 41.14 37.83
N LEU A 38 25.17 42.18 38.67
CA LEU A 38 26.37 42.42 39.45
C LEU A 38 26.53 41.48 40.65
N SER A 39 25.42 41.00 41.24
CA SER A 39 25.46 40.12 42.40
C SER A 39 25.93 38.69 42.10
N GLY A 40 26.20 38.38 40.84
CA GLY A 40 26.81 37.12 40.43
C GLY A 40 26.06 35.87 40.96
N LYS A 41 24.76 35.99 41.26
CA LYS A 41 23.97 34.82 41.61
C LYS A 41 23.93 33.90 40.40
N LYS A 42 24.94 33.03 40.31
CA LYS A 42 24.96 31.87 39.40
C LYS A 42 23.60 31.22 39.54
N THR A 43 22.81 31.26 38.46
CA THR A 43 21.61 30.40 38.33
C THR A 43 22.03 29.02 38.81
N LYS A 44 21.31 28.44 39.79
CA LYS A 44 21.59 27.10 40.28
C LYS A 44 21.71 26.19 39.05
N LYS A 45 22.96 25.83 38.67
CA LYS A 45 23.20 24.82 37.63
C LYS A 45 22.37 23.61 38.04
N GLN A 46 21.33 23.30 37.27
CA GLN A 46 20.58 22.09 37.48
C GLN A 46 21.58 20.95 37.63
N LYS A 47 21.48 20.21 38.73
CA LYS A 47 22.44 19.18 39.08
C LYS A 47 22.61 18.28 37.85
N PRO A 48 23.83 18.02 37.39
CA PRO A 48 24.10 17.25 36.17
C PRO A 48 23.35 15.88 36.18
N MET A 49 23.06 15.36 37.36
CA MET A 49 22.31 14.14 37.60
C MET A 49 20.86 14.19 37.06
N ILE A 50 20.16 15.32 37.16
CA ILE A 50 18.78 15.47 36.63
C ILE A 50 18.80 15.47 35.10
N LYS A 51 19.77 16.17 34.49
CA LYS A 51 19.95 16.14 33.02
C LYS A 51 20.30 14.74 32.55
N TRP A 52 21.16 14.02 33.24
CA TRP A 52 21.51 12.66 32.93
C TRP A 52 20.33 11.70 33.03
N MET A 53 19.51 11.81 34.10
CA MET A 53 18.25 11.05 34.25
C MET A 53 17.26 11.32 33.12
N MET A 54 17.10 12.57 32.71
CA MET A 54 16.24 12.92 31.57
C MET A 54 16.74 12.29 30.26
N TRP A 55 18.04 12.30 30.02
CA TRP A 55 18.65 11.67 28.85
C TRP A 55 18.50 10.15 28.86
N VAL A 56 18.67 9.49 30.02
CA VAL A 56 18.45 8.04 30.18
C VAL A 56 16.98 7.70 29.93
N MET A 57 16.05 8.47 30.48
CA MET A 57 14.62 8.25 30.26
C MET A 57 14.24 8.45 28.79
N ALA A 58 14.75 9.51 28.14
CA ALA A 58 14.54 9.74 26.72
C ALA A 58 15.11 8.60 25.86
N PHE A 59 16.29 8.10 26.20
CA PHE A 59 16.94 6.99 25.51
C PHE A 59 16.13 5.69 25.66
N VAL A 60 15.64 5.39 26.86
CA VAL A 60 14.81 4.20 27.13
C VAL A 60 13.49 4.27 26.34
N LEU A 61 12.82 5.43 26.36
CA LEU A 61 11.59 5.64 25.60
C LEU A 61 11.84 5.53 24.09
N PHE A 62 12.90 6.16 23.59
CA PHE A 62 13.28 6.07 22.17
C PHE A 62 13.57 4.63 21.76
N PHE A 63 14.38 3.92 22.55
CA PHE A 63 14.75 2.55 22.26
C PHE A 63 13.54 1.59 22.33
N ASN A 64 12.66 1.78 23.32
CA ASN A 64 11.44 1.00 23.44
C ASN A 64 10.49 1.23 22.23
N THR A 65 10.28 2.51 21.87
CA THR A 65 9.47 2.86 20.68
C THR A 65 10.09 2.32 19.40
N PHE A 66 11.40 2.47 19.25
CA PHE A 66 12.13 1.93 18.09
C PHE A 66 12.04 0.40 18.02
N ALA A 67 12.19 -0.29 19.15
CA ALA A 67 12.08 -1.75 19.22
C ALA A 67 10.66 -2.23 18.84
N LEU A 68 9.62 -1.53 19.31
CA LEU A 68 8.23 -1.84 18.92
C LEU A 68 7.98 -1.61 17.42
N ILE A 69 8.46 -0.49 16.88
CA ILE A 69 8.34 -0.21 15.44
C ILE A 69 9.10 -1.27 14.64
N PHE A 70 10.32 -1.61 15.06
CA PHE A 70 11.12 -2.65 14.41
C PHE A 70 10.42 -4.01 14.45
N GLN A 71 9.83 -4.39 15.60
CA GLN A 71 9.11 -5.66 15.74
C GLN A 71 7.87 -5.72 14.83
N ILE A 72 7.12 -4.61 14.72
CA ILE A 72 5.88 -4.58 13.93
C ILE A 72 6.16 -4.60 12.42
N TYR A 73 7.19 -3.89 11.95
CA TYR A 73 7.42 -3.69 10.52
C TYR A 73 8.52 -4.55 9.92
N SER A 74 9.58 -4.86 10.69
CA SER A 74 10.76 -5.52 10.14
C SER A 74 10.71 -7.04 10.18
N ILE A 75 10.09 -7.63 11.21
CA ILE A 75 10.00 -9.09 11.34
C ILE A 75 9.19 -9.71 10.19
N PRO A 76 7.96 -9.21 9.88
CA PRO A 76 7.20 -9.75 8.75
C PRO A 76 7.90 -9.57 7.40
N ALA A 77 8.62 -8.46 7.19
CA ALA A 77 9.37 -8.22 5.95
C ALA A 77 10.58 -9.15 5.81
N ILE A 78 11.29 -9.41 6.90
CA ILE A 78 12.43 -10.34 6.91
C ILE A 78 11.95 -11.77 6.62
N GLU A 79 10.85 -12.19 7.24
CA GLU A 79 10.28 -13.51 7.00
C GLU A 79 9.81 -13.66 5.55
N PHE A 80 9.17 -12.64 5.01
CA PHE A 80 8.76 -12.58 3.61
C PHE A 80 9.93 -12.80 2.65
N ILE A 81 11.05 -12.09 2.85
CA ILE A 81 12.25 -12.24 2.01
C ILE A 81 12.90 -13.62 2.21
N LYS A 82 12.94 -14.12 3.44
CA LYS A 82 13.49 -15.43 3.76
C LYS A 82 12.72 -16.54 3.06
N VAL A 83 11.39 -16.53 3.14
CA VAL A 83 10.52 -17.50 2.46
C VAL A 83 10.74 -17.41 0.95
N SER A 84 10.79 -16.20 0.39
CA SER A 84 11.05 -16.01 -1.04
C SER A 84 12.41 -16.59 -1.46
N SER A 85 13.46 -16.38 -0.66
CA SER A 85 14.78 -16.93 -0.94
C SER A 85 14.79 -18.46 -0.94
N GLN A 86 14.10 -19.07 0.03
CA GLN A 86 13.98 -20.53 0.11
C GLN A 86 13.21 -21.12 -1.07
N LEU A 87 12.06 -20.51 -1.43
CA LEU A 87 11.28 -20.93 -2.58
C LEU A 87 12.03 -20.76 -3.89
N SER A 88 12.83 -19.70 -4.01
CA SER A 88 13.63 -19.42 -5.22
C SER A 88 14.73 -20.45 -5.48
N GLN A 89 15.03 -21.36 -4.55
CA GLN A 89 15.96 -22.46 -4.76
C GLN A 89 15.31 -23.67 -5.42
N GLN A 90 13.97 -23.71 -5.50
CA GLN A 90 13.23 -24.78 -6.15
C GLN A 90 13.23 -24.56 -7.66
N GLU A 91 13.57 -25.56 -8.45
CA GLU A 91 13.65 -25.48 -9.93
C GLU A 91 12.31 -25.09 -10.56
N ASP A 92 11.22 -25.63 -10.03
CA ASP A 92 9.88 -25.32 -10.49
C ASP A 92 9.56 -23.83 -10.33
N ILE A 93 9.85 -23.26 -9.15
CA ILE A 93 9.65 -21.84 -8.89
C ILE A 93 10.53 -20.97 -9.81
N GLN A 94 11.76 -21.38 -10.08
CA GLN A 94 12.62 -20.67 -11.03
C GLN A 94 12.02 -20.69 -12.45
N THR A 95 11.44 -21.80 -12.84
CA THR A 95 10.76 -21.93 -14.14
C THR A 95 9.54 -21.02 -14.22
N TYR A 96 8.68 -21.03 -13.18
CA TYR A 96 7.48 -20.18 -13.15
C TYR A 96 7.83 -18.69 -13.16
N LYS A 97 8.90 -18.27 -12.49
CA LYS A 97 9.37 -16.88 -12.45
C LYS A 97 9.66 -16.32 -13.83
N LYS A 98 10.10 -17.12 -14.78
CA LYS A 98 10.42 -16.67 -16.15
C LYS A 98 9.18 -16.12 -16.88
N ALA A 99 7.99 -16.63 -16.55
CA ALA A 99 6.72 -16.19 -17.13
C ALA A 99 6.08 -14.99 -16.41
N ILE A 100 6.64 -14.55 -15.28
CA ILE A 100 6.14 -13.40 -14.51
C ILE A 100 6.74 -12.12 -15.06
N VAL A 101 5.90 -11.14 -15.34
CA VAL A 101 6.32 -9.86 -15.89
C VAL A 101 6.00 -8.70 -14.95
N GLU A 102 6.83 -7.67 -14.97
CA GLU A 102 6.44 -6.37 -14.46
C GLU A 102 5.61 -5.67 -15.54
N VAL A 103 4.41 -5.23 -15.18
CA VAL A 103 3.55 -4.40 -16.04
C VAL A 103 3.74 -2.96 -15.62
N SER A 104 4.07 -2.08 -16.59
CA SER A 104 4.32 -0.65 -16.35
C SER A 104 3.50 0.21 -17.31
N THR A 105 2.86 1.23 -16.74
CA THR A 105 2.09 2.25 -17.47
C THR A 105 2.82 3.59 -17.57
N GLY A 106 4.08 3.63 -17.13
CA GLY A 106 4.85 4.87 -16.97
C GLY A 106 4.59 5.56 -15.62
N SER A 107 3.36 5.55 -15.12
CA SER A 107 2.99 6.15 -13.83
C SER A 107 2.80 5.12 -12.70
N SER A 108 2.44 3.89 -13.04
CA SER A 108 2.20 2.81 -12.09
C SER A 108 2.90 1.52 -12.53
N LYS A 109 3.08 0.61 -11.55
CA LYS A 109 3.68 -0.71 -11.76
C LYS A 109 2.88 -1.76 -11.02
N GLY A 110 2.73 -2.92 -11.68
CA GLY A 110 2.11 -4.10 -11.12
C GLY A 110 2.77 -5.37 -11.65
N THR A 111 2.11 -6.48 -11.43
CA THR A 111 2.52 -7.80 -11.92
C THR A 111 1.60 -8.24 -13.05
N GLY A 112 2.12 -9.00 -13.97
CA GLY A 112 1.38 -9.82 -14.91
C GLY A 112 2.09 -11.15 -15.10
N PHE A 113 1.49 -12.03 -15.87
CA PHE A 113 2.10 -13.30 -16.24
C PHE A 113 1.64 -13.74 -17.62
N ALA A 114 2.54 -14.35 -18.37
CA ALA A 114 2.23 -14.90 -19.69
C ALA A 114 1.51 -16.23 -19.56
N ILE A 115 0.46 -16.42 -20.37
CA ILE A 115 -0.35 -17.65 -20.45
C ILE A 115 -0.23 -18.32 -21.81
N SER A 116 0.53 -17.74 -22.73
CA SER A 116 0.86 -18.38 -24.00
C SER A 116 2.29 -18.02 -24.47
N PRO A 117 2.95 -18.91 -25.23
CA PRO A 117 4.24 -18.60 -25.82
C PRO A 117 4.22 -17.46 -26.83
N ASP A 118 3.05 -17.09 -27.34
CA ASP A 118 2.85 -16.02 -28.33
C ASP A 118 2.64 -14.65 -27.66
N GLY A 119 2.84 -14.56 -26.34
CA GLY A 119 2.87 -13.30 -25.62
C GLY A 119 1.52 -12.78 -25.13
N LEU A 120 0.55 -13.66 -24.92
CA LEU A 120 -0.69 -13.31 -24.22
C LEU A 120 -0.42 -13.25 -22.70
N ILE A 121 -0.72 -12.10 -22.09
CA ILE A 121 -0.42 -11.78 -20.70
C ILE A 121 -1.70 -11.42 -19.97
N VAL A 122 -1.81 -11.88 -18.72
CA VAL A 122 -2.90 -11.55 -17.78
C VAL A 122 -2.36 -10.61 -16.72
N THR A 123 -3.15 -9.58 -16.38
CA THR A 123 -2.93 -8.67 -15.25
C THR A 123 -4.27 -8.18 -14.70
N ASN A 124 -4.27 -7.24 -13.77
CA ASN A 124 -5.50 -6.57 -13.30
C ASN A 124 -5.84 -5.34 -14.14
N ALA A 125 -7.14 -5.02 -14.21
CA ALA A 125 -7.63 -3.83 -14.91
C ALA A 125 -7.10 -2.55 -14.25
N HIS A 126 -7.13 -2.44 -12.90
CA HIS A 126 -6.62 -1.26 -12.19
C HIS A 126 -5.11 -1.03 -12.36
N VAL A 127 -4.33 -2.07 -12.71
CA VAL A 127 -2.88 -1.92 -12.97
C VAL A 127 -2.63 -1.10 -14.24
N ILE A 128 -3.52 -1.21 -15.21
CA ILE A 128 -3.41 -0.57 -16.53
C ILE A 128 -4.37 0.61 -16.70
N GLU A 129 -5.16 0.93 -15.68
CA GLU A 129 -5.99 2.12 -15.67
C GLU A 129 -5.14 3.38 -15.87
N ASP A 130 -5.60 4.33 -16.66
CA ASP A 130 -4.87 5.56 -17.01
C ASP A 130 -3.52 5.36 -17.74
N ALA A 131 -3.29 4.20 -18.35
CA ALA A 131 -2.06 3.93 -19.07
C ALA A 131 -1.95 4.79 -20.36
N LEU A 132 -1.00 5.73 -20.39
CA LEU A 132 -0.61 6.43 -21.61
C LEU A 132 0.32 5.57 -22.49
N THR A 133 1.13 4.76 -21.85
CA THR A 133 2.02 3.79 -22.51
C THR A 133 1.95 2.49 -21.72
N LEU A 134 2.00 1.36 -22.40
CA LEU A 134 1.92 0.06 -21.78
C LEU A 134 3.13 -0.77 -22.19
N SER A 135 3.88 -1.20 -21.19
CA SER A 135 5.05 -2.04 -21.39
C SER A 135 5.13 -3.14 -20.35
N VAL A 136 5.78 -4.22 -20.70
CA VAL A 136 6.06 -5.34 -19.79
C VAL A 136 7.55 -5.66 -19.81
N VAL A 137 8.06 -6.11 -18.67
CA VAL A 137 9.44 -6.55 -18.54
C VAL A 137 9.47 -8.01 -18.16
N PHE A 138 9.94 -8.85 -19.06
CA PHE A 138 10.25 -10.24 -18.78
C PHE A 138 11.63 -10.36 -18.12
N PRO A 139 11.83 -11.30 -17.18
CA PRO A 139 13.11 -11.43 -16.48
C PRO A 139 14.31 -11.70 -17.41
N GLU A 140 14.13 -12.51 -18.45
CA GLU A 140 15.19 -12.92 -19.37
C GLU A 140 15.13 -12.18 -20.72
N GLN A 141 13.92 -11.82 -21.21
CA GLN A 141 13.71 -11.20 -22.51
C GLN A 141 13.71 -9.66 -22.48
N GLY A 142 13.63 -9.08 -21.26
CA GLY A 142 13.69 -7.63 -21.07
C GLY A 142 12.38 -6.91 -21.37
N LEU A 143 12.51 -5.61 -21.71
CA LEU A 143 11.40 -4.70 -21.95
C LEU A 143 10.76 -4.94 -23.31
N MET A 144 9.42 -5.04 -23.31
CA MET A 144 8.60 -5.16 -24.52
C MET A 144 7.42 -4.19 -24.44
N GLU A 145 7.07 -3.60 -25.58
CA GLU A 145 5.83 -2.86 -25.73
C GLU A 145 4.64 -3.83 -25.70
N ALA A 146 3.63 -3.50 -24.91
CA ALA A 146 2.42 -4.28 -24.78
C ALA A 146 1.21 -3.51 -25.33
N GLN A 147 0.26 -4.24 -25.90
CA GLN A 147 -1.02 -3.72 -26.37
C GLN A 147 -2.14 -4.27 -25.48
N LEU A 148 -3.06 -3.41 -25.08
CA LEU A 148 -4.28 -3.86 -24.41
C LEU A 148 -5.16 -4.58 -25.44
N LEU A 149 -5.46 -5.84 -25.19
CA LEU A 149 -6.45 -6.60 -25.99
C LEU A 149 -7.86 -6.37 -25.45
N GLN A 150 -8.04 -6.51 -24.13
CA GLN A 150 -9.33 -6.38 -23.48
C GLN A 150 -9.14 -6.05 -22.00
N SER A 151 -10.01 -5.20 -21.45
CA SER A 151 -10.16 -4.93 -20.03
C SER A 151 -11.53 -5.39 -19.57
N PHE A 152 -11.60 -5.98 -18.37
CA PHE A 152 -12.82 -6.45 -17.69
C PHE A 152 -12.85 -5.83 -16.29
N PRO A 153 -13.24 -4.55 -16.18
CA PRO A 153 -13.21 -3.82 -14.91
C PRO A 153 -14.10 -4.44 -13.83
N GLU A 154 -15.20 -5.09 -14.23
CA GLU A 154 -16.18 -5.71 -13.34
C GLU A 154 -15.63 -6.91 -12.54
N VAL A 155 -14.52 -7.49 -12.99
CA VAL A 155 -13.78 -8.57 -12.31
C VAL A 155 -12.31 -8.24 -12.14
N ASP A 156 -11.94 -6.98 -12.39
CA ASP A 156 -10.59 -6.44 -12.27
C ASP A 156 -9.52 -7.28 -13.00
N LEU A 157 -9.80 -7.68 -14.23
CA LEU A 157 -8.87 -8.42 -15.10
C LEU A 157 -8.57 -7.65 -16.39
N ALA A 158 -7.39 -7.88 -16.96
CA ALA A 158 -7.02 -7.36 -18.27
C ALA A 158 -6.13 -8.36 -19.02
N LEU A 159 -6.29 -8.36 -20.34
CA LEU A 159 -5.49 -9.13 -21.30
C LEU A 159 -4.61 -8.20 -22.12
N LEU A 160 -3.32 -8.50 -22.13
CA LEU A 160 -2.31 -7.76 -22.87
C LEU A 160 -1.66 -8.68 -23.91
N GLN A 161 -1.15 -8.09 -24.97
CA GLN A 161 -0.39 -8.80 -26.02
C GLN A 161 0.96 -8.12 -26.24
N VAL A 162 2.01 -8.90 -26.25
CA VAL A 162 3.32 -8.51 -26.77
C VAL A 162 3.61 -9.22 -28.09
N LYS A 163 4.37 -8.60 -28.99
CA LYS A 163 4.79 -9.19 -30.26
C LYS A 163 6.07 -9.99 -30.05
N ALA A 164 5.93 -11.23 -29.64
CA ALA A 164 7.04 -12.17 -29.43
C ALA A 164 6.57 -13.61 -29.65
N SER A 165 7.51 -14.54 -29.67
CA SER A 165 7.25 -15.97 -29.78
C SER A 165 8.20 -16.74 -28.85
N ASN A 166 7.83 -17.95 -28.49
CA ASN A 166 8.59 -18.83 -27.60
C ASN A 166 8.85 -18.22 -26.21
N LEU A 167 7.92 -17.38 -25.73
CA LEU A 167 7.99 -16.86 -24.37
C LEU A 167 7.66 -17.94 -23.34
N PRO A 168 8.28 -17.89 -22.16
CA PRO A 168 7.85 -18.71 -21.03
C PRO A 168 6.41 -18.34 -20.66
N SER A 169 5.59 -19.34 -20.36
CA SER A 169 4.18 -19.16 -20.00
C SER A 169 3.76 -20.12 -18.92
N LEU A 170 2.75 -19.74 -18.14
CA LEU A 170 2.12 -20.57 -17.13
C LEU A 170 0.88 -21.26 -17.69
N THR A 171 0.61 -22.45 -17.18
CA THR A 171 -0.62 -23.20 -17.48
C THR A 171 -1.73 -22.76 -16.53
N LEU A 172 -2.93 -22.52 -17.06
CA LEU A 172 -4.13 -22.31 -16.26
C LEU A 172 -4.70 -23.67 -15.81
N ALA A 173 -5.07 -23.78 -14.53
CA ALA A 173 -5.68 -24.99 -13.99
C ALA A 173 -7.08 -25.19 -14.60
N ASN A 174 -7.34 -26.39 -15.06
CA ASN A 174 -8.66 -26.75 -15.56
C ASN A 174 -9.57 -27.18 -14.41
N SER A 175 -10.57 -26.39 -14.05
CA SER A 175 -11.54 -26.66 -12.98
C SER A 175 -10.90 -26.93 -11.61
N PRO A 176 -10.06 -26.03 -11.07
CA PRO A 176 -9.39 -26.26 -9.79
C PRO A 176 -10.39 -26.38 -8.64
N SER A 177 -10.08 -27.22 -7.68
CA SER A 177 -10.78 -27.23 -6.40
C SER A 177 -10.10 -26.25 -5.43
N TYR A 178 -10.90 -25.46 -4.70
CA TYR A 178 -10.39 -24.51 -3.70
C TYR A 178 -10.66 -25.07 -2.31
N GLN A 179 -9.77 -25.93 -1.82
CA GLN A 179 -9.93 -26.51 -0.50
C GLN A 179 -9.37 -25.58 0.58
N LYS A 180 -10.16 -25.39 1.63
CA LYS A 180 -9.71 -24.64 2.79
C LYS A 180 -8.44 -25.29 3.37
N ASP A 181 -7.51 -24.46 3.84
CA ASP A 181 -6.21 -24.85 4.42
C ASP A 181 -5.23 -25.47 3.41
N GLU A 182 -5.55 -25.49 2.13
CA GLU A 182 -4.62 -25.87 1.06
C GLU A 182 -3.50 -24.82 0.91
N SER A 183 -2.26 -25.31 0.76
CA SER A 183 -1.10 -24.45 0.52
C SER A 183 -1.04 -24.03 -0.95
N VAL A 184 -0.83 -22.72 -1.17
CA VAL A 184 -0.68 -22.14 -2.50
C VAL A 184 0.58 -21.29 -2.56
N TYR A 185 1.10 -21.12 -3.77
CA TYR A 185 2.21 -20.22 -4.04
C TYR A 185 1.71 -19.02 -4.83
N PHE A 186 2.44 -17.92 -4.75
CA PHE A 186 2.23 -16.79 -5.65
C PHE A 186 3.57 -16.13 -5.96
N ILE A 187 3.67 -15.57 -7.15
CA ILE A 187 4.91 -14.93 -7.62
C ILE A 187 4.54 -13.57 -8.19
N GLY A 188 5.21 -12.52 -7.72
CA GLY A 188 4.90 -11.17 -8.16
C GLY A 188 6.07 -10.21 -8.00
N ASN A 189 5.79 -8.92 -8.21
CA ASN A 189 6.78 -7.84 -8.20
C ASN A 189 6.46 -6.80 -7.10
N PRO A 190 6.40 -7.21 -5.82
CA PRO A 190 6.04 -6.30 -4.73
C PRO A 190 7.14 -5.26 -4.50
N LEU A 191 6.73 -4.01 -4.18
CA LEU A 191 7.64 -2.95 -3.73
C LEU A 191 8.83 -2.70 -4.67
N SER A 192 8.65 -2.93 -5.98
CA SER A 192 9.70 -2.86 -7.03
C SER A 192 10.77 -3.96 -6.98
N PHE A 193 10.58 -5.01 -6.20
CA PHE A 193 11.35 -6.25 -6.32
C PHE A 193 10.72 -7.13 -7.39
N THR A 194 11.54 -7.79 -8.22
CA THR A 194 11.07 -8.65 -9.30
C THR A 194 11.09 -10.12 -8.88
N GLY A 195 10.04 -10.87 -9.27
CA GLY A 195 10.00 -12.32 -9.12
C GLY A 195 10.04 -12.81 -7.68
N ILE A 196 9.40 -12.13 -6.74
CA ILE A 196 9.29 -12.56 -5.35
C ILE A 196 8.26 -13.67 -5.26
N ALA A 197 8.71 -14.89 -4.97
CA ALA A 197 7.85 -16.02 -4.69
C ALA A 197 7.50 -16.07 -3.20
N ASN A 198 6.25 -16.36 -2.91
CA ASN A 198 5.80 -16.57 -1.54
C ASN A 198 4.70 -17.64 -1.49
N LYS A 199 4.32 -18.03 -0.28
CA LYS A 199 3.28 -19.01 -0.06
C LYS A 199 2.15 -18.45 0.78
N GLY A 200 0.98 -19.01 0.61
CA GLY A 200 -0.20 -18.72 1.40
C GLY A 200 -1.01 -19.97 1.66
N THR A 201 -2.10 -19.78 2.37
CA THR A 201 -3.06 -20.85 2.68
C THR A 201 -4.44 -20.39 2.25
N LEU A 202 -5.15 -21.20 1.48
CA LEU A 202 -6.51 -20.91 1.05
C LEU A 202 -7.45 -20.85 2.27
N LEU A 203 -8.36 -19.89 2.25
CA LEU A 203 -9.39 -19.77 3.27
C LEU A 203 -10.73 -20.20 2.69
N LYS A 204 -11.56 -19.29 2.31
CA LYS A 204 -12.87 -19.51 1.72
C LYS A 204 -13.19 -18.43 0.71
N GLU A 205 -14.16 -18.65 -0.11
CA GLU A 205 -14.73 -17.62 -0.96
C GLU A 205 -15.44 -16.54 -0.14
N THR A 206 -15.53 -15.35 -0.73
CA THR A 206 -16.29 -14.22 -0.19
C THR A 206 -16.86 -13.40 -1.33
N TYR A 207 -18.01 -12.78 -1.07
CA TYR A 207 -18.59 -11.82 -2.00
C TYR A 207 -18.15 -10.41 -1.60
N LEU A 208 -17.79 -9.62 -2.58
CA LEU A 208 -17.50 -8.19 -2.41
C LEU A 208 -18.73 -7.38 -2.83
N GLU A 209 -18.86 -6.21 -2.21
CA GLU A 209 -19.88 -5.25 -2.61
C GLU A 209 -19.65 -4.82 -4.07
N ASN A 210 -20.71 -4.83 -4.88
CA ASN A 210 -20.68 -4.52 -6.33
C ASN A 210 -19.93 -5.53 -7.23
N TRP A 211 -19.60 -6.72 -6.72
CA TRP A 211 -19.05 -7.80 -7.53
C TRP A 211 -20.10 -8.89 -7.74
N GLN A 212 -20.21 -9.38 -8.98
CA GLN A 212 -21.17 -10.45 -9.31
C GLN A 212 -20.59 -11.83 -8.98
N GLU A 213 -19.29 -12.00 -9.19
CA GLU A 213 -18.58 -13.25 -8.99
C GLU A 213 -17.93 -13.28 -7.59
N PRO A 214 -17.93 -14.44 -6.91
CA PRO A 214 -17.21 -14.59 -5.66
C PRO A 214 -15.70 -14.56 -5.90
N VAL A 215 -14.97 -14.03 -4.92
CA VAL A 215 -13.51 -14.03 -4.90
C VAL A 215 -12.99 -14.94 -3.79
N MET A 216 -11.79 -15.46 -3.97
CA MET A 216 -11.16 -16.31 -2.98
C MET A 216 -10.29 -15.49 -2.02
N MET A 217 -10.33 -15.87 -0.75
CA MET A 217 -9.43 -15.34 0.29
C MET A 217 -8.27 -16.31 0.52
N MET A 218 -7.08 -15.75 0.75
CA MET A 218 -5.93 -16.52 1.22
C MET A 218 -5.22 -15.79 2.35
N GLN A 219 -4.72 -16.53 3.32
CA GLN A 219 -3.82 -16.01 4.34
C GLN A 219 -2.41 -15.99 3.77
N ALA A 220 -1.96 -14.83 3.35
CA ALA A 220 -0.67 -14.64 2.68
C ALA A 220 -0.15 -13.21 2.86
N PRO A 221 1.19 -12.99 2.85
CA PRO A 221 1.81 -11.69 2.93
C PRO A 221 1.75 -10.96 1.57
N VAL A 222 0.57 -10.47 1.20
CA VAL A 222 0.36 -9.72 -0.05
C VAL A 222 0.65 -8.24 0.16
N TYR A 223 1.49 -7.65 -0.69
CA TYR A 223 1.91 -6.25 -0.66
C TYR A 223 1.58 -5.52 -1.96
N LYS A 224 1.68 -4.18 -1.96
CA LYS A 224 1.55 -3.36 -3.16
C LYS A 224 2.52 -3.84 -4.26
N GLY A 225 2.04 -4.00 -5.48
CA GLY A 225 2.78 -4.55 -6.61
C GLY A 225 2.51 -6.03 -6.87
N ASN A 226 1.86 -6.75 -5.94
CA ASN A 226 1.37 -8.12 -6.19
C ASN A 226 0.04 -8.17 -6.98
N SER A 227 -0.59 -7.03 -7.25
CA SER A 227 -1.75 -6.98 -8.16
C SER A 227 -1.36 -7.55 -9.51
N GLY A 228 -2.15 -8.50 -10.04
CA GLY A 228 -1.90 -9.25 -11.26
C GLY A 228 -0.99 -10.49 -11.09
N SER A 229 -0.53 -10.79 -9.87
CA SER A 229 0.26 -12.00 -9.61
C SER A 229 -0.58 -13.27 -9.73
N PRO A 230 -0.07 -14.33 -10.38
CA PRO A 230 -0.74 -15.63 -10.37
C PRO A 230 -0.66 -16.27 -8.98
N VAL A 231 -1.74 -16.95 -8.60
CA VAL A 231 -1.78 -17.90 -7.50
C VAL A 231 -1.68 -19.31 -8.10
N LEU A 232 -0.73 -20.10 -7.63
CA LEU A 232 -0.39 -21.41 -8.15
C LEU A 232 -0.74 -22.50 -7.14
N ASN A 233 -1.26 -23.62 -7.63
CA ASN A 233 -1.42 -24.84 -6.85
C ASN A 233 -0.08 -25.60 -6.70
N SER A 234 -0.10 -26.78 -6.08
CA SER A 234 1.05 -27.66 -5.91
C SER A 234 1.66 -28.15 -7.23
N ASP A 235 0.85 -28.21 -8.29
CA ASP A 235 1.27 -28.67 -9.61
C ASP A 235 1.82 -27.53 -10.49
N GLY A 236 1.86 -26.32 -9.96
CA GLY A 236 2.35 -25.12 -10.65
C GLY A 236 1.36 -24.52 -11.63
N GLU A 237 0.10 -24.94 -11.59
CA GLU A 237 -0.94 -24.38 -12.42
C GLU A 237 -1.59 -23.17 -11.77
N VAL A 238 -1.96 -22.18 -12.57
CA VAL A 238 -2.62 -20.95 -12.10
C VAL A 238 -4.06 -21.26 -11.70
N ILE A 239 -4.38 -21.04 -10.43
CA ILE A 239 -5.74 -21.16 -9.87
C ILE A 239 -6.43 -19.81 -9.65
N GLY A 240 -5.70 -18.70 -9.77
CA GLY A 240 -6.29 -17.38 -9.64
C GLY A 240 -5.31 -16.24 -9.79
N ILE A 241 -5.82 -14.99 -9.71
CA ILE A 241 -5.07 -13.75 -9.94
C ILE A 241 -5.29 -12.82 -8.75
N ILE A 242 -4.21 -12.47 -8.05
CA ILE A 242 -4.26 -11.54 -6.90
C ILE A 242 -4.64 -10.15 -7.39
N PHE A 243 -5.57 -9.47 -6.68
CA PHE A 243 -5.95 -8.10 -7.02
C PHE A 243 -6.00 -7.16 -5.81
N ALA A 244 -6.26 -7.65 -4.59
CA ALA A 244 -6.45 -6.80 -3.42
C ALA A 244 -6.08 -7.49 -2.10
N THR A 245 -6.16 -6.73 -1.03
CA THR A 245 -6.12 -7.23 0.35
C THR A 245 -7.24 -6.63 1.17
N MET A 246 -7.74 -7.38 2.16
CA MET A 246 -8.73 -6.88 3.12
C MET A 246 -8.41 -7.32 4.55
N LYS A 247 -9.01 -6.64 5.54
CA LYS A 247 -9.03 -7.15 6.92
C LYS A 247 -10.23 -8.06 7.11
N LYS A 248 -10.01 -9.26 7.66
CA LYS A 248 -11.06 -10.24 7.94
C LYS A 248 -10.79 -10.95 9.27
N GLU A 249 -11.62 -10.70 10.27
CA GLU A 249 -11.55 -11.44 11.53
C GLU A 249 -11.94 -12.93 11.32
N PRO A 250 -11.25 -13.87 11.98
CA PRO A 250 -10.12 -13.70 12.90
C PRO A 250 -8.73 -13.70 12.22
N TYR A 251 -8.67 -13.70 10.87
CA TYR A 251 -7.44 -13.93 10.09
C TYR A 251 -6.53 -12.69 9.97
N GLY A 252 -7.01 -11.51 10.36
CA GLY A 252 -6.29 -10.27 10.16
C GLY A 252 -6.31 -9.81 8.70
N ARG A 253 -5.14 -9.50 8.14
CA ARG A 253 -5.02 -9.09 6.73
C ARG A 253 -4.91 -10.32 5.83
N VAL A 254 -5.81 -10.44 4.88
CA VAL A 254 -5.87 -11.52 3.89
C VAL A 254 -5.68 -10.99 2.48
N GLY A 255 -5.09 -11.81 1.60
CA GLY A 255 -5.07 -11.57 0.16
C GLY A 255 -6.37 -12.01 -0.48
N LEU A 256 -6.79 -11.29 -1.53
CA LEU A 256 -7.92 -11.63 -2.37
C LEU A 256 -7.44 -11.95 -3.77
N PHE A 257 -8.01 -12.97 -4.38
CA PHE A 257 -7.73 -13.29 -5.77
C PHE A 257 -9.00 -13.67 -6.55
N VAL A 258 -9.02 -13.33 -7.82
CA VAL A 258 -10.05 -13.74 -8.78
C VAL A 258 -9.77 -15.20 -9.14
N PRO A 259 -10.73 -16.13 -8.97
CA PRO A 259 -10.56 -17.52 -9.39
C PRO A 259 -10.31 -17.65 -10.90
N VAL A 260 -9.49 -18.64 -11.29
CA VAL A 260 -9.10 -18.80 -12.71
C VAL A 260 -10.29 -19.10 -13.64
N HIS A 261 -11.33 -19.78 -13.16
CA HIS A 261 -12.52 -20.04 -13.97
C HIS A 261 -13.24 -18.75 -14.40
N VAL A 262 -13.18 -17.68 -13.59
CA VAL A 262 -13.70 -16.37 -13.98
C VAL A 262 -12.91 -15.82 -15.17
N LEU A 263 -11.56 -15.87 -15.12
CA LEU A 263 -10.73 -15.51 -16.26
C LEU A 263 -11.10 -16.30 -17.52
N GLU A 264 -11.32 -17.62 -17.38
CA GLU A 264 -11.68 -18.48 -18.52
C GLU A 264 -13.00 -18.06 -19.17
N VAL A 265 -14.03 -17.75 -18.39
CA VAL A 265 -15.34 -17.26 -18.89
C VAL A 265 -15.14 -15.99 -19.72
N TYR A 266 -14.45 -14.99 -19.15
CA TYR A 266 -14.22 -13.70 -19.82
C TYR A 266 -13.30 -13.84 -21.04
N PHE A 267 -12.31 -14.73 -20.98
CA PHE A 267 -11.45 -15.02 -22.12
C PHE A 267 -12.20 -15.71 -23.27
N GLN A 268 -13.12 -16.61 -22.97
CA GLN A 268 -13.98 -17.23 -24.00
C GLN A 268 -14.92 -16.21 -24.63
N GLN A 269 -15.51 -15.32 -23.86
CA GLN A 269 -16.32 -14.20 -24.39
C GLN A 269 -15.51 -13.33 -25.34
N TYR A 270 -14.28 -12.93 -24.96
CA TYR A 270 -13.38 -12.18 -25.83
C TYR A 270 -13.11 -12.92 -27.16
N LYS A 271 -12.82 -14.22 -27.12
CA LYS A 271 -12.61 -15.04 -28.33
C LYS A 271 -13.84 -15.12 -29.22
N GLN A 272 -15.03 -15.19 -28.62
CA GLN A 272 -16.31 -15.21 -29.36
C GLN A 272 -16.56 -13.87 -30.05
N ASN A 273 -16.30 -12.74 -29.38
CA ASN A 273 -16.44 -11.40 -29.94
C ASN A 273 -15.49 -11.19 -31.14
N LEU A 274 -14.25 -11.68 -31.05
CA LEU A 274 -13.33 -11.63 -32.18
C LEU A 274 -13.82 -12.40 -33.42
N LYS A 275 -14.54 -13.52 -33.21
CA LYS A 275 -15.11 -14.33 -34.30
C LYS A 275 -16.39 -13.73 -34.89
N ASN A 276 -17.14 -12.96 -34.10
CA ASN A 276 -18.43 -12.38 -34.46
C ASN A 276 -18.50 -10.88 -34.13
N PRO A 277 -17.77 -10.01 -34.86
CA PRO A 277 -17.70 -8.57 -34.57
C PRO A 277 -19.05 -7.82 -34.61
N SER A 278 -20.09 -8.44 -35.15
CA SER A 278 -21.44 -7.84 -35.29
C SER A 278 -22.26 -7.83 -33.96
N LEU A 279 -21.77 -8.42 -32.88
CA LEU A 279 -22.47 -8.44 -31.59
C LEU A 279 -22.16 -7.20 -30.71
N GLU A 280 -21.02 -6.56 -30.88
CA GLU A 280 -20.63 -5.35 -30.11
C GLU A 280 -21.50 -4.12 -30.40
N SER A 281 -22.18 -4.05 -31.56
CA SER A 281 -23.02 -2.88 -31.91
C SER A 281 -24.38 -2.82 -31.19
N LYS A 282 -24.74 -3.81 -30.38
CA LYS A 282 -26.06 -3.86 -29.71
C LYS A 282 -26.04 -3.53 -28.22
N GLU A 283 -24.90 -3.51 -27.56
CA GLU A 283 -24.80 -3.23 -26.12
C GLU A 283 -24.13 -1.89 -25.77
N ALA A 284 -23.54 -1.19 -26.72
CA ALA A 284 -23.07 0.16 -26.55
C ALA A 284 -24.21 1.16 -26.67
N SER A 285 -25.09 1.23 -25.67
CA SER A 285 -26.02 2.34 -25.49
C SER A 285 -25.22 3.54 -24.98
N PRO A 286 -25.21 4.71 -25.66
CA PRO A 286 -24.47 5.87 -25.19
C PRO A 286 -25.13 6.38 -23.91
N LEU A 287 -24.42 6.26 -22.77
CA LEU A 287 -24.75 7.01 -21.57
C LEU A 287 -24.68 8.51 -21.90
N LEU A 288 -25.84 9.11 -22.11
CA LEU A 288 -26.08 10.55 -22.20
C LEU A 288 -25.46 11.24 -20.98
N PHE A 289 -24.34 11.95 -21.21
CA PHE A 289 -23.88 12.99 -20.31
C PHE A 289 -24.97 14.05 -20.19
N HIS A 290 -25.70 14.08 -19.10
CA HIS A 290 -26.46 15.26 -18.68
C HIS A 290 -25.51 16.13 -17.85
N THR A 291 -25.06 17.19 -18.55
CA THR A 291 -24.51 18.40 -17.93
C THR A 291 -25.60 19.09 -17.13
N ILE A 292 -25.43 19.28 -15.83
CA ILE A 292 -25.87 20.49 -15.09
C ILE A 292 -24.80 20.75 -14.00
#